data_3ed2ddba9e50ca96baa2e6673b280612
#
_entry.id   3ed2ddba9e50ca96baa2e6673b280612
#
_cell.length_a   1.000
_cell.length_b   1.000
_cell.length_c   1.000
_cell.angle_alpha   90.00
_cell.angle_beta   90.00
_cell.angle_gamma   90.00
#
_symmetry.space_group_name_H-M   'P 1'
#
loop_
_entity.id
_entity.type
_entity.pdbx_description
1 polymer ?
#
loop_
_entity_poly.entity_id
_entity_poly.type
_entity_poly.pdbx_seq_one_letter_code
_entity_poly.pdbx_strand_id
1 'polypeptide(L)'
;MAVHATTAVEGTAEVDLWVPRDTMADLESGVRSVVADADGVRTAEVTAVTDVTPRATDIRVTATVWVTLPDHAVEARALRETLEDGFAIMDADVLAVEAADA
;
A
#
# COMPACT_ATOMS: atom_id res chain seq x y z
N MET A 1 -19.78 26.15 4.51
CA MET A 1 -19.50 25.74 4.25
C MET A 1 -19.08 24.82 3.89
N ALA A 2 -19.07 24.78 3.58
CA ALA A 2 -18.93 23.81 3.33
C ALA A 2 -18.16 23.16 3.06
N VAL A 3 -17.77 23.01 3.14
CA VAL A 3 -16.95 22.36 2.82
C VAL A 3 -16.91 21.18 2.50
N HIS A 4 -16.83 20.86 1.92
CA HIS A 4 -16.78 19.64 1.80
C HIS A 4 -15.72 19.08 1.83
N ALA A 5 -15.78 18.67 2.44
CA ALA A 5 -14.62 17.96 2.81
C ALA A 5 -14.31 16.96 1.75
N THR A 6 -13.07 16.95 1.35
CA THR A 6 -12.61 15.89 0.48
C THR A 6 -12.69 14.59 1.26
N THR A 7 -13.50 13.68 0.82
CA THR A 7 -13.64 12.38 1.44
C THR A 7 -12.44 11.54 1.06
N ALA A 8 -11.65 11.13 2.02
CA ALA A 8 -10.57 10.19 1.77
C ALA A 8 -11.14 8.78 1.62
N VAL A 9 -10.42 7.91 0.95
CA VAL A 9 -10.75 6.50 0.85
C VAL A 9 -9.70 5.72 1.63
N GLU A 10 -10.13 4.80 2.45
CA GLU A 10 -9.24 3.89 3.17
C GLU A 10 -9.35 2.51 2.57
N GLY A 11 -8.22 1.87 2.39
CA GLY A 11 -8.21 0.52 1.87
C GLY A 11 -7.21 -0.35 2.60
N THR A 12 -7.52 -1.63 2.69
CA THR A 12 -6.62 -2.64 3.21
C THR A 12 -6.33 -3.62 2.09
N ALA A 13 -5.07 -3.93 1.88
CA ALA A 13 -4.67 -4.82 0.80
C ALA A 13 -3.49 -5.68 1.24
N GLU A 14 -3.44 -6.89 0.68
CA GLU A 14 -2.25 -7.72 0.77
C GLU A 14 -1.44 -7.46 -0.48
N VAL A 15 -0.18 -7.10 -0.33
CA VAL A 15 0.69 -6.76 -1.44
C VAL A 15 1.92 -7.64 -1.46
N ASP A 16 2.33 -8.04 -2.67
CA ASP A 16 3.62 -8.65 -2.94
C ASP A 16 4.53 -7.60 -3.54
N LEU A 17 5.67 -7.38 -2.94
CA LEU A 17 6.56 -6.32 -3.38
C LEU A 17 8.02 -6.66 -3.13
N TRP A 18 8.91 -5.87 -3.74
CA TRP A 18 10.34 -5.97 -3.55
C TRP A 18 10.82 -4.82 -2.69
N VAL A 19 11.69 -5.11 -1.73
CA VAL A 19 12.38 -4.06 -0.97
C VAL A 19 13.89 -4.30 -1.06
N PRO A 20 14.70 -3.23 -0.90
CA PRO A 20 16.16 -3.39 -0.93
C PRO A 20 16.65 -4.28 0.21
N ARG A 21 17.75 -4.97 -0.01
CA ARG A 21 18.30 -5.87 1.00
C ARG A 21 18.73 -5.14 2.28
N ASP A 22 19.08 -3.89 2.18
CA ASP A 22 19.49 -3.12 3.36
C ASP A 22 18.33 -2.77 4.28
N THR A 23 17.08 -3.07 3.88
CA THR A 23 15.93 -2.89 4.75
C THR A 23 15.64 -4.09 5.62
N MET A 24 16.46 -5.15 5.57
CA MET A 24 16.22 -6.39 6.31
C MET A 24 16.03 -6.14 7.81
N ALA A 25 16.73 -5.17 8.38
CA ALA A 25 16.64 -4.86 9.80
C ALA A 25 15.31 -4.17 10.16
N ASP A 26 14.61 -3.58 9.19
CA ASP A 26 13.34 -2.89 9.41
C ASP A 26 12.47 -3.03 8.17
N LEU A 27 11.90 -4.21 8.03
CA LEU A 27 11.07 -4.53 6.87
C LEU A 27 9.80 -3.71 6.82
N GLU A 28 9.22 -3.39 7.96
CA GLU A 28 8.00 -2.59 7.99
C GLU A 28 8.21 -1.22 7.37
N SER A 29 9.32 -0.56 7.73
CA SER A 29 9.66 0.73 7.13
C SER A 29 9.92 0.60 5.64
N GLY A 30 10.62 -0.47 5.23
CA GLY A 30 10.89 -0.71 3.81
C GLY A 30 9.62 -0.90 3.01
N VAL A 31 8.71 -1.73 3.50
CA VAL A 31 7.42 -1.96 2.85
C VAL A 31 6.61 -0.67 2.80
N ARG A 32 6.53 0.05 3.91
CA ARG A 32 5.79 1.30 3.96
C ARG A 32 6.31 2.29 2.94
N SER A 33 7.64 2.41 2.82
CA SER A 33 8.24 3.33 1.86
C SER A 33 7.85 2.99 0.42
N VAL A 34 7.89 1.71 0.07
CA VAL A 34 7.54 1.28 -1.28
C VAL A 34 6.07 1.57 -1.58
N VAL A 35 5.18 1.25 -0.64
CA VAL A 35 3.76 1.48 -0.84
C VAL A 35 3.44 2.97 -0.87
N ALA A 36 4.07 3.75 0.01
CA ALA A 36 3.84 5.20 0.06
C ALA A 36 4.34 5.91 -1.19
N ASP A 37 5.32 5.34 -1.89
CA ASP A 37 5.81 5.91 -3.14
C ASP A 37 4.88 5.65 -4.32
N ALA A 38 3.91 4.74 -4.17
CA ALA A 38 2.96 4.49 -5.24
C ALA A 38 2.18 5.77 -5.52
N ASP A 39 2.09 6.13 -6.80
CA ASP A 39 1.42 7.36 -7.21
C ASP A 39 -0.06 7.26 -6.85
N GLY A 40 -0.58 8.25 -6.15
CA GLY A 40 -1.97 8.25 -5.71
C GLY A 40 -2.20 7.80 -4.28
N VAL A 41 -1.19 7.22 -3.62
CA VAL A 41 -1.28 6.84 -2.21
C VAL A 41 -0.93 8.06 -1.35
N ARG A 42 -1.83 8.43 -0.44
CA ARG A 42 -1.59 9.56 0.44
C ARG A 42 -0.80 9.17 1.68
N THR A 43 -1.22 8.10 2.34
CA THR A 43 -0.51 7.55 3.50
C THR A 43 -0.56 6.03 3.43
N ALA A 44 0.41 5.40 4.07
CA ALA A 44 0.48 3.94 4.12
C ALA A 44 0.96 3.50 5.49
N GLU A 45 0.37 2.41 5.99
CA GLU A 45 0.76 1.76 7.23
C GLU A 45 0.85 0.27 6.98
N VAL A 46 1.85 -0.37 7.55
CA VAL A 46 1.97 -1.83 7.47
C VAL A 46 1.32 -2.42 8.71
N THR A 47 0.33 -3.28 8.50
CA THR A 47 -0.37 -3.93 9.61
C THR A 47 0.18 -5.30 9.91
N ALA A 48 0.76 -5.97 8.92
CA ALA A 48 1.38 -7.28 9.11
C ALA A 48 2.33 -7.58 7.96
N VAL A 49 3.45 -8.23 8.27
CA VAL A 49 4.32 -8.83 7.26
C VAL A 49 4.09 -10.33 7.36
N THR A 50 3.60 -10.94 6.27
CA THR A 50 3.14 -12.33 6.31
C THR A 50 4.12 -13.30 5.66
N ASP A 51 5.01 -12.82 4.79
CA ASP A 51 6.01 -13.67 4.16
C ASP A 51 7.21 -12.85 3.75
N VAL A 52 8.40 -13.42 3.86
CA VAL A 52 9.66 -12.77 3.53
C VAL A 52 10.55 -13.78 2.82
N THR A 53 11.00 -13.45 1.62
CA THR A 53 11.91 -14.30 0.86
C THR A 53 13.11 -13.48 0.42
N PRO A 54 14.26 -13.62 1.10
CA PRO A 54 15.47 -12.91 0.68
C PRO A 54 15.97 -13.45 -0.67
N ARG A 55 16.42 -12.53 -1.51
CA ARG A 55 17.01 -12.85 -2.80
C ARG A 55 18.40 -12.24 -2.85
N ALA A 56 19.11 -12.47 -3.96
CA ALA A 56 20.48 -12.01 -4.08
C ALA A 56 20.64 -10.50 -3.99
N THR A 57 19.72 -9.76 -4.57
CA THR A 57 19.80 -8.29 -4.66
C THR A 57 18.68 -7.56 -3.93
N ASP A 58 17.62 -8.28 -3.56
CA ASP A 58 16.46 -7.67 -2.92
C ASP A 58 15.75 -8.69 -2.04
N ILE A 59 14.66 -8.25 -1.44
CA ILE A 59 13.84 -9.10 -0.58
C ILE A 59 12.42 -9.04 -1.12
N ARG A 60 11.84 -10.21 -1.38
CA ARG A 60 10.42 -10.29 -1.72
C ARG A 60 9.63 -10.37 -0.43
N VAL A 61 8.65 -9.51 -0.28
CA VAL A 61 7.84 -9.42 0.93
C VAL A 61 6.37 -9.47 0.56
N THR A 62 5.61 -10.24 1.32
CA THR A 62 4.16 -10.17 1.29
C THR A 62 3.71 -9.51 2.58
N ALA A 63 2.91 -8.48 2.47
CA ALA A 63 2.49 -7.70 3.64
C ALA A 63 1.05 -7.25 3.48
N THR A 64 0.37 -7.08 4.61
CA THR A 64 -0.94 -6.45 4.65
C THR A 64 -0.73 -4.99 5.00
N VAL A 65 -1.27 -4.11 4.18
CA VAL A 65 -1.10 -2.67 4.35
C VAL A 65 -2.46 -1.98 4.39
N TRP A 66 -2.50 -0.89 5.12
CA TRP A 66 -3.64 0.02 5.14
C TRP A 66 -3.17 1.30 4.47
N VAL A 67 -3.96 1.80 3.53
CA VAL A 67 -3.60 3.00 2.77
C VAL A 67 -4.77 3.97 2.72
N THR A 68 -4.46 5.25 2.56
CA THR A 68 -5.46 6.25 2.25
C THR A 68 -5.16 6.86 0.90
N LEU A 69 -6.21 7.18 0.18
CA LEU A 69 -6.14 7.74 -1.16
C LEU A 69 -7.09 8.94 -1.26
N PRO A 70 -6.93 9.76 -2.29
CA PRO A 70 -7.92 10.79 -2.58
C PRO A 70 -9.29 10.16 -2.89
N ASP A 71 -10.33 10.95 -2.75
CA ASP A 71 -11.72 10.49 -2.76
C ASP A 71 -12.21 9.85 -4.05
N HIS A 72 -11.46 9.96 -5.13
CA HIS A 72 -11.89 9.40 -6.40
C HIS A 72 -11.64 7.89 -6.52
N ALA A 73 -10.95 7.28 -5.57
CA ALA A 73 -10.58 5.87 -5.65
C ALA A 73 -11.45 5.03 -4.71
N VAL A 74 -12.76 4.98 -4.99
CA VAL A 74 -13.70 4.34 -4.07
C VAL A 74 -13.91 2.86 -4.33
N GLU A 75 -13.41 2.33 -5.44
CA GLU A 75 -13.63 0.93 -5.78
C GLU A 75 -12.37 0.11 -5.50
N ALA A 76 -12.57 -1.14 -5.09
CA ALA A 76 -11.45 -2.06 -4.86
C ALA A 76 -10.56 -2.18 -6.10
N ARG A 77 -11.15 -2.19 -7.28
CA ARG A 77 -10.42 -2.27 -8.52
C ARG A 77 -9.50 -1.07 -8.72
N ALA A 78 -9.98 0.12 -8.42
CA ALA A 78 -9.18 1.34 -8.57
C ALA A 78 -8.02 1.33 -7.58
N LEU A 79 -8.25 0.89 -6.36
CA LEU A 79 -7.21 0.78 -5.36
C LEU A 79 -6.15 -0.23 -5.80
N ARG A 80 -6.59 -1.38 -6.30
CA ARG A 80 -5.67 -2.41 -6.78
C ARG A 80 -4.78 -1.86 -7.89
N GLU A 81 -5.37 -1.16 -8.86
CA GLU A 81 -4.61 -0.59 -9.97
C GLU A 81 -3.62 0.46 -9.48
N THR A 82 -4.02 1.29 -8.54
CA THR A 82 -3.13 2.29 -7.96
C THR A 82 -1.92 1.63 -7.32
N LEU A 83 -2.14 0.56 -6.56
CA LEU A 83 -1.04 -0.13 -5.90
C LEU A 83 -0.16 -0.87 -6.91
N GLU A 84 -0.76 -1.56 -7.88
CA GLU A 84 0.02 -2.33 -8.85
C GLU A 84 0.82 -1.45 -9.80
N ASP A 85 0.43 -0.20 -9.98
CA ASP A 85 1.23 0.77 -10.73
C ASP A 85 2.44 1.26 -9.96
N GLY A 86 2.51 0.99 -8.67
CA GLY A 86 3.64 1.41 -7.85
C GLY A 86 4.91 0.66 -8.24
N PHE A 87 6.03 1.38 -8.24
CA PHE A 87 7.31 0.77 -8.52
C PHE A 87 7.62 -0.31 -7.48
N ALA A 88 8.05 -1.47 -7.93
CA ALA A 88 8.40 -2.61 -7.09
C ALA A 88 7.21 -3.33 -6.45
N ILE A 89 5.97 -2.93 -6.70
CA ILE A 89 4.81 -3.68 -6.26
C ILE A 89 4.41 -4.62 -7.39
N MET A 90 4.47 -5.93 -7.13
CA MET A 90 4.20 -6.94 -8.14
C MET A 90 2.72 -7.29 -8.22
N ASP A 91 2.04 -7.31 -7.09
CA ASP A 91 0.66 -7.76 -7.03
C ASP A 91 0.00 -7.14 -5.81
N ALA A 92 -1.30 -6.90 -5.90
CA ALA A 92 -2.08 -6.37 -4.79
C ALA A 92 -3.45 -7.05 -4.78
N ASP A 93 -3.85 -7.53 -3.61
CA ASP A 93 -5.15 -8.15 -3.39
C ASP A 93 -5.90 -7.29 -2.39
N VAL A 94 -6.92 -6.59 -2.84
CA VAL A 94 -7.65 -5.65 -2.00
C VAL A 94 -8.63 -6.42 -1.12
N LEU A 95 -8.46 -6.27 0.19
CA LEU A 95 -9.28 -6.97 1.18
C LEU A 95 -10.50 -6.14 1.60
N ALA A 96 -10.37 -4.82 1.64
CA ALA A 96 -11.46 -3.94 2.03
C ALA A 96 -11.21 -2.53 1.51
N VAL A 97 -12.28 -1.85 1.13
CA VAL A 97 -12.24 -0.43 0.75
C VAL A 97 -13.41 0.25 1.40
N GLU A 98 -13.16 1.37 2.06
CA GLU A 98 -14.20 2.15 2.71
C GLU A 98 -13.95 3.62 2.48
N ALA A 99 -15.04 4.37 2.32
CA ALA A 99 -14.93 5.83 2.33
C ALA A 99 -14.67 6.26 3.77
N ALA A 100 -13.62 7.03 3.97
CA ALA A 100 -13.30 7.55 5.28
C ALA A 100 -14.12 8.80 5.51
N ASP A 101 -14.86 8.81 6.59
CA ASP A 101 -15.59 10.01 6.98
C ASP A 101 -14.63 11.04 7.51
N ALA A 102 -14.78 12.22 7.01
CA ALA A 102 -13.95 13.31 7.47
C ALA A 102 -14.36 13.76 8.87
#